data_38443f94fa0ee578077d463ea281cdc1
#
_entry.id   38443f94fa0ee578077d463ea281cdc1
#
_cell.length_a   1.000
_cell.length_b   1.000
_cell.length_c   1.000
_cell.angle_alpha   90.00
_cell.angle_beta   90.00
_cell.angle_gamma   90.00
#
_symmetry.space_group_name_H-M   'P 1'
#
loop_
_entity.id
_entity.type
_entity.pdbx_description
1 polymer ?
#
loop_
_entity_poly.entity_id
_entity_poly.type
_entity_poly.pdbx_seq_one_letter_code
_entity_poly.pdbx_strand_id
1 'polypeptide(L)'
;MAAAHNHDSLRQMPLFAVTVFLSAFLLFQIQPMVAKMILPWFGGSSSVWSTCMVFFQAELLLGYLYVHWLHETLAPRRQTLVHIALLLLSLATLPVAADPSWKETAQAHPTLNVLGVLATAVGLPYLVLSTTGPLMQAWYARAFAGVMPYRLYALSNLASMLALISYPVLVEPFLAVQGQAWMWSAGYALFVIAGGATAWRTWRLVSPERAKTVAAAPADVPRPTWRDCLLWAGLAMTASTLLLAMTRHLTQDVAPVPFLWVLPLALYLLSFILCFDAPRYYVRPLFLAALPFAFFGMD
;
A
#
# COMPACT_ATOMS: atom_id res chain seq x y z
N MET A 1 31.93 -15.06 -11.36
CA MET A 1 30.56 -15.33 -10.84
C MET A 1 29.83 -14.08 -10.34
N ALA A 2 30.44 -13.16 -9.62
CA ALA A 2 29.80 -11.90 -9.13
C ALA A 2 29.31 -10.97 -10.23
N ALA A 3 30.02 -10.83 -11.37
CA ALA A 3 29.62 -9.95 -12.46
C ALA A 3 28.38 -10.43 -13.23
N ALA A 4 28.22 -11.74 -13.43
CA ALA A 4 27.02 -12.31 -14.04
C ALA A 4 25.78 -12.12 -13.13
N HIS A 5 25.97 -12.17 -11.82
CA HIS A 5 24.92 -11.98 -10.83
C HIS A 5 24.39 -10.54 -10.81
N ASN A 6 25.27 -9.57 -11.03
CA ASN A 6 24.90 -8.13 -11.09
C ASN A 6 24.12 -7.79 -12.37
N HIS A 7 24.40 -8.45 -13.50
CA HIS A 7 23.68 -8.27 -14.76
C HIS A 7 22.26 -8.83 -14.72
N ASP A 8 22.03 -9.96 -14.04
CA ASP A 8 20.69 -10.55 -13.92
C ASP A 8 19.80 -9.75 -12.95
N SER A 9 20.35 -9.19 -11.88
CA SER A 9 19.63 -8.33 -10.96
C SER A 9 19.15 -7.03 -11.65
N LEU A 10 19.99 -6.41 -12.46
CA LEU A 10 19.66 -5.20 -13.23
C LEU A 10 18.59 -5.46 -14.29
N ARG A 11 18.55 -6.64 -14.91
CA ARG A 11 17.53 -7.02 -15.89
C ARG A 11 16.15 -7.32 -15.29
N GLN A 12 16.09 -7.68 -14.01
CA GLN A 12 14.85 -8.07 -13.35
C GLN A 12 14.24 -6.97 -12.48
N MET A 13 15.06 -6.00 -12.07
CA MET A 13 14.64 -4.84 -11.31
C MET A 13 13.44 -4.10 -11.94
N PRO A 14 13.33 -3.91 -13.28
CA PRO A 14 12.20 -3.23 -13.89
C PRO A 14 10.86 -3.92 -13.64
N LEU A 15 10.78 -5.25 -13.65
CA LEU A 15 9.52 -5.97 -13.44
C LEU A 15 9.02 -5.81 -11.99
N PHE A 16 9.92 -5.94 -11.01
CA PHE A 16 9.59 -5.65 -9.61
C PHE A 16 9.17 -4.19 -9.43
N ALA A 17 9.89 -3.27 -10.07
CA ALA A 17 9.59 -1.84 -10.01
C ALA A 17 8.20 -1.52 -10.59
N VAL A 18 7.86 -2.07 -11.77
CA VAL A 18 6.54 -1.88 -12.39
C VAL A 18 5.44 -2.47 -11.51
N THR A 19 5.64 -3.67 -10.96
CA THR A 19 4.65 -4.31 -10.09
C THR A 19 4.41 -3.50 -8.82
N VAL A 20 5.46 -3.02 -8.17
CA VAL A 20 5.37 -2.19 -6.96
C VAL A 20 4.73 -0.84 -7.27
N PHE A 21 5.12 -0.20 -8.39
CA PHE A 21 4.54 1.07 -8.81
C PHE A 21 3.04 0.95 -9.06
N LEU A 22 2.62 -0.02 -9.89
CA LEU A 22 1.20 -0.24 -10.19
C LEU A 22 0.39 -0.55 -8.93
N SER A 23 0.91 -1.43 -8.08
CA SER A 23 0.24 -1.77 -6.83
C SER A 23 0.02 -0.54 -5.95
N ALA A 24 1.07 0.23 -5.68
CA ALA A 24 0.99 1.39 -4.81
C ALA A 24 0.11 2.50 -5.40
N PHE A 25 0.20 2.73 -6.71
CA PHE A 25 -0.63 3.69 -7.42
C PHE A 25 -2.12 3.33 -7.32
N LEU A 26 -2.48 2.10 -7.66
CA LEU A 26 -3.86 1.63 -7.61
C LEU A 26 -4.42 1.59 -6.20
N LEU A 27 -3.61 1.19 -5.22
CA LEU A 27 -4.01 1.11 -3.81
C LEU A 27 -4.40 2.47 -3.25
N PHE A 28 -3.68 3.54 -3.61
CA PHE A 28 -3.99 4.88 -3.14
C PHE A 28 -5.07 5.56 -3.97
N GLN A 29 -5.20 5.23 -5.25
CA GLN A 29 -6.23 5.81 -6.11
C GLN A 29 -7.63 5.27 -5.82
N ILE A 30 -7.75 4.01 -5.40
CA ILE A 30 -9.07 3.41 -5.12
C ILE A 30 -9.78 4.06 -3.93
N GLN A 31 -9.04 4.54 -2.93
CA GLN A 31 -9.61 5.09 -1.71
C GLN A 31 -10.54 6.28 -1.97
N PRO A 32 -10.08 7.37 -2.61
CA PRO A 32 -10.96 8.50 -2.94
C PRO A 32 -12.05 8.14 -3.95
N MET A 33 -11.75 7.24 -4.89
CA MET A 33 -12.71 6.80 -5.90
C MET A 33 -13.92 6.10 -5.28
N VAL A 34 -13.69 5.12 -4.40
CA VAL A 34 -14.76 4.37 -3.74
C VAL A 34 -15.51 5.24 -2.74
N ALA A 35 -14.79 6.08 -2.01
CA ALA A 35 -15.43 7.04 -1.14
C ALA A 35 -16.43 7.92 -1.90
N LYS A 36 -16.06 8.42 -3.08
CA LYS A 36 -16.97 9.19 -3.94
C LYS A 36 -18.17 8.37 -4.42
N MET A 37 -18.02 7.06 -4.64
CA MET A 37 -19.12 6.18 -5.03
C MET A 37 -20.16 6.04 -3.91
N ILE A 38 -19.74 5.93 -2.66
CA ILE A 38 -20.63 5.63 -1.53
C ILE A 38 -21.17 6.89 -0.82
N LEU A 39 -20.49 8.04 -0.95
CA LEU A 39 -20.92 9.31 -0.35
C LEU A 39 -22.41 9.66 -0.63
N PRO A 40 -22.95 9.51 -1.84
CA PRO A 40 -24.36 9.80 -2.11
C PRO A 40 -25.34 8.89 -1.34
N TRP A 41 -24.90 7.74 -0.84
CA TRP A 41 -25.75 6.77 -0.14
C TRP A 41 -25.74 6.97 1.37
N PHE A 42 -24.56 7.28 1.93
CA PHE A 42 -24.32 7.34 3.38
C PHE A 42 -24.12 8.76 3.89
N GLY A 43 -24.07 9.75 2.98
CA GLY A 43 -23.76 11.14 3.31
C GLY A 43 -22.27 11.40 3.52
N GLY A 44 -21.88 12.69 3.46
CA GLY A 44 -20.50 13.16 3.61
C GLY A 44 -20.07 13.39 5.07
N SER A 45 -20.60 12.63 6.03
CA SER A 45 -20.25 12.83 7.44
C SER A 45 -18.83 12.35 7.76
N SER A 46 -18.21 12.97 8.75
CA SER A 46 -16.88 12.57 9.25
C SER A 46 -16.83 11.13 9.74
N SER A 47 -17.98 10.58 10.21
CA SER A 47 -18.08 9.19 10.67
C SER A 47 -17.99 8.19 9.52
N VAL A 48 -18.63 8.45 8.37
CA VAL A 48 -18.51 7.62 7.16
C VAL A 48 -17.07 7.60 6.68
N TRP A 49 -16.42 8.74 6.66
CA TRP A 49 -15.03 8.88 6.29
C TRP A 49 -14.08 8.10 7.21
N SER A 50 -14.26 8.24 8.52
CA SER A 50 -13.49 7.48 9.52
C SER A 50 -13.67 5.97 9.35
N THR A 51 -14.88 5.52 9.05
CA THR A 51 -15.19 4.10 8.79
C THR A 51 -14.46 3.58 7.56
N CYS A 52 -14.42 4.37 6.47
CA CYS A 52 -13.63 4.02 5.27
C CYS A 52 -12.14 3.90 5.60
N MET A 53 -11.59 4.85 6.37
CA MET A 53 -10.18 4.81 6.76
C MET A 53 -9.85 3.58 7.61
N VAL A 54 -10.71 3.23 8.57
CA VAL A 54 -10.54 2.02 9.39
C VAL A 54 -10.56 0.76 8.51
N PHE A 55 -11.47 0.67 7.55
CA PHE A 55 -11.53 -0.44 6.61
C PHE A 55 -10.21 -0.60 5.85
N PHE A 56 -9.71 0.47 5.21
CA PHE A 56 -8.48 0.41 4.42
C PHE A 56 -7.25 0.08 5.28
N GLN A 57 -7.19 0.58 6.52
CA GLN A 57 -6.10 0.25 7.44
C GLN A 57 -6.17 -1.21 7.90
N ALA A 58 -7.37 -1.73 8.17
CA ALA A 58 -7.57 -3.15 8.51
C ALA A 58 -7.15 -4.07 7.35
N GLU A 59 -7.52 -3.74 6.11
CA GLU A 59 -7.12 -4.48 4.91
C GLU A 59 -5.59 -4.45 4.70
N LEU A 60 -4.92 -3.32 4.96
CA LEU A 60 -3.45 -3.24 4.93
C LEU A 60 -2.83 -4.19 5.96
N LEU A 61 -3.37 -4.20 7.18
CA LEU A 61 -2.91 -5.10 8.24
C LEU A 61 -3.12 -6.57 7.85
N LEU A 62 -4.30 -6.91 7.32
CA LEU A 62 -4.61 -8.26 6.84
C LEU A 62 -3.66 -8.69 5.72
N GLY A 63 -3.32 -7.80 4.79
CA GLY A 63 -2.35 -8.07 3.75
C GLY A 63 -0.96 -8.35 4.30
N TYR A 64 -0.52 -7.62 5.32
CA TYR A 64 0.77 -7.85 5.98
C TYR A 64 0.77 -9.18 6.77
N LEU A 65 -0.32 -9.48 7.47
CA LEU A 65 -0.49 -10.76 8.16
C LEU A 65 -0.51 -11.94 7.19
N TYR A 66 -1.17 -11.80 6.03
CA TYR A 66 -1.14 -12.81 4.96
C TYR A 66 0.29 -13.06 4.49
N VAL A 67 1.09 -12.02 4.21
CA VAL A 67 2.48 -12.19 3.78
C VAL A 67 3.33 -12.84 4.86
N HIS A 68 3.16 -12.44 6.11
CA HIS A 68 3.85 -13.05 7.24
C HIS A 68 3.51 -14.55 7.34
N TRP A 69 2.21 -14.88 7.35
CA TRP A 69 1.75 -16.27 7.36
C TRP A 69 2.32 -17.08 6.18
N LEU A 70 2.28 -16.50 4.98
CA LEU A 70 2.78 -17.13 3.76
C LEU A 70 4.27 -17.49 3.89
N HIS A 71 5.07 -16.61 4.52
CA HIS A 71 6.50 -16.80 4.71
C HIS A 71 6.84 -17.83 5.79
N GLU A 72 6.10 -17.84 6.88
CA GLU A 72 6.33 -18.75 8.00
C GLU A 72 5.88 -20.19 7.71
N THR A 73 4.80 -20.34 6.91
CA THR A 73 4.15 -21.64 6.77
C THR A 73 4.46 -22.38 5.47
N LEU A 74 4.75 -21.65 4.39
CA LEU A 74 4.86 -22.25 3.06
C LEU A 74 6.28 -22.20 2.48
N ALA A 75 6.67 -23.28 1.82
CA ALA A 75 7.89 -23.30 1.01
C ALA A 75 7.83 -22.28 -0.13
N PRO A 76 8.96 -21.67 -0.56
CA PRO A 76 8.99 -20.57 -1.52
C PRO A 76 8.19 -20.80 -2.82
N ARG A 77 8.22 -22.02 -3.35
CA ARG A 77 7.45 -22.38 -4.55
C ARG A 77 5.94 -22.38 -4.30
N ARG A 78 5.50 -22.83 -3.11
CA ARG A 78 4.08 -22.82 -2.75
C ARG A 78 3.59 -21.40 -2.49
N GLN A 79 4.43 -20.54 -1.94
CA GLN A 79 4.11 -19.11 -1.77
C GLN A 79 3.72 -18.46 -3.09
N THR A 80 4.50 -18.67 -4.14
CA THR A 80 4.22 -18.09 -5.47
C THR A 80 2.95 -18.65 -6.08
N LEU A 81 2.68 -19.95 -5.96
CA LEU A 81 1.46 -20.57 -6.48
C LEU A 81 0.21 -20.06 -5.76
N VAL A 82 0.23 -20.00 -4.43
CA VAL A 82 -0.89 -19.48 -3.62
C VAL A 82 -1.16 -18.02 -3.98
N HIS A 83 -0.10 -17.23 -4.13
CA HIS A 83 -0.28 -15.82 -4.48
C HIS A 83 -0.78 -15.61 -5.91
N ILE A 84 -0.33 -16.42 -6.89
CA ILE A 84 -0.88 -16.40 -8.26
C ILE A 84 -2.35 -16.79 -8.24
N ALA A 85 -2.74 -17.81 -7.48
CA ALA A 85 -4.15 -18.18 -7.34
C ALA A 85 -5.00 -17.05 -6.75
N LEU A 86 -4.48 -16.33 -5.74
CA LEU A 86 -5.13 -15.17 -5.15
C LEU A 86 -5.26 -14.00 -6.13
N LEU A 87 -4.21 -13.72 -6.92
CA LEU A 87 -4.23 -12.73 -8.01
C LEU A 87 -5.33 -13.05 -9.04
N LEU A 88 -5.43 -14.30 -9.48
CA LEU A 88 -6.43 -14.72 -10.45
C LEU A 88 -7.85 -14.67 -9.87
N LEU A 89 -8.01 -15.12 -8.62
CA LEU A 89 -9.30 -15.05 -7.93
C LEU A 89 -9.80 -13.60 -7.81
N SER A 90 -8.91 -12.66 -7.53
CA SER A 90 -9.28 -11.26 -7.40
C SER A 90 -9.79 -10.61 -8.69
N LEU A 91 -9.47 -11.15 -9.87
CA LEU A 91 -10.05 -10.70 -11.13
C LEU A 91 -11.57 -10.96 -11.23
N ALA A 92 -12.09 -11.95 -10.51
CA ALA A 92 -13.52 -12.24 -10.50
C ALA A 92 -14.37 -11.15 -9.83
N THR A 93 -13.75 -10.25 -9.08
CA THR A 93 -14.43 -9.12 -8.40
C THR A 93 -14.45 -7.83 -9.24
N LEU A 94 -13.94 -7.87 -10.47
CA LEU A 94 -13.96 -6.73 -11.38
C LEU A 94 -15.23 -6.73 -12.26
N PRO A 95 -15.70 -5.56 -12.72
CA PRO A 95 -15.22 -4.22 -12.38
C PRO A 95 -15.59 -3.82 -10.95
N VAL A 96 -14.78 -2.94 -10.35
CA VAL A 96 -15.07 -2.38 -9.04
C VAL A 96 -16.38 -1.58 -9.11
N ALA A 97 -17.40 -2.05 -8.42
CA ALA A 97 -18.71 -1.40 -8.38
C ALA A 97 -19.35 -1.62 -7.00
N ALA A 98 -19.93 -0.56 -6.46
CA ALA A 98 -20.78 -0.69 -5.28
C ALA A 98 -22.17 -1.14 -5.73
N ASP A 99 -22.70 -2.23 -5.14
CA ASP A 99 -24.02 -2.74 -5.46
C ASP A 99 -25.11 -1.78 -4.91
N PRO A 100 -26.04 -1.32 -5.75
CA PRO A 100 -27.11 -0.39 -5.33
C PRO A 100 -28.03 -0.96 -4.23
N SER A 101 -28.11 -2.27 -4.05
CA SER A 101 -28.92 -2.91 -2.99
C SER A 101 -28.52 -2.44 -1.58
N TRP A 102 -27.27 -2.07 -1.37
CA TRP A 102 -26.79 -1.52 -0.10
C TRP A 102 -27.38 -0.14 0.24
N LYS A 103 -27.91 0.58 -0.74
CA LYS A 103 -28.55 1.88 -0.53
C LYS A 103 -29.81 1.76 0.31
N GLU A 104 -30.57 0.67 0.14
CA GLU A 104 -31.83 0.44 0.83
C GLU A 104 -31.62 0.18 2.33
N THR A 105 -30.49 -0.41 2.70
CA THR A 105 -30.16 -0.76 4.09
C THR A 105 -29.33 0.31 4.80
N ALA A 106 -28.91 1.38 4.10
CA ALA A 106 -27.96 2.38 4.57
C ALA A 106 -28.37 3.05 5.90
N GLN A 107 -29.67 3.20 6.18
CA GLN A 107 -30.16 3.93 7.36
C GLN A 107 -30.15 3.09 8.66
N ALA A 108 -30.27 1.77 8.59
CA ALA A 108 -30.41 0.93 9.78
C ALA A 108 -29.09 0.79 10.58
N HIS A 109 -27.98 0.53 9.89
CA HIS A 109 -26.65 0.36 10.49
C HIS A 109 -25.57 0.96 9.60
N PRO A 110 -25.42 2.28 9.54
CA PRO A 110 -24.59 2.96 8.53
C PRO A 110 -23.13 2.47 8.55
N THR A 111 -22.52 2.31 9.73
CA THR A 111 -21.13 1.84 9.85
C THR A 111 -20.94 0.43 9.28
N LEU A 112 -21.80 -0.51 9.64
CA LEU A 112 -21.72 -1.90 9.16
C LEU A 112 -21.99 -1.98 7.66
N ASN A 113 -22.92 -1.18 7.16
CA ASN A 113 -23.25 -1.14 5.74
C ASN A 113 -22.11 -0.53 4.91
N VAL A 114 -21.43 0.52 5.40
CA VAL A 114 -20.22 1.06 4.76
C VAL A 114 -19.12 -0.01 4.69
N LEU A 115 -18.86 -0.72 5.79
CA LEU A 115 -17.87 -1.81 5.79
C LEU A 115 -18.26 -2.93 4.83
N GLY A 116 -19.54 -3.32 4.78
CA GLY A 116 -20.05 -4.34 3.87
C GLY A 116 -19.90 -3.98 2.40
N VAL A 117 -20.28 -2.75 2.03
CA VAL A 117 -20.10 -2.24 0.66
C VAL A 117 -18.61 -2.24 0.28
N LEU A 118 -17.74 -1.74 1.15
CA LEU A 118 -16.29 -1.70 0.87
C LEU A 118 -15.73 -3.11 0.71
N ALA A 119 -16.10 -4.03 1.60
CA ALA A 119 -15.63 -5.41 1.56
C ALA A 119 -16.06 -6.12 0.25
N THR A 120 -17.30 -5.92 -0.18
CA THR A 120 -17.81 -6.54 -1.41
C THR A 120 -17.32 -5.87 -2.69
N ALA A 121 -17.19 -4.55 -2.69
CA ALA A 121 -16.79 -3.80 -3.88
C ALA A 121 -15.27 -3.84 -4.14
N VAL A 122 -14.44 -3.75 -3.09
CA VAL A 122 -12.98 -3.58 -3.22
C VAL A 122 -12.14 -4.45 -2.29
N GLY A 123 -12.72 -5.16 -1.35
CA GLY A 123 -11.97 -5.88 -0.31
C GLY A 123 -10.89 -6.79 -0.88
N LEU A 124 -11.25 -7.73 -1.73
CA LEU A 124 -10.28 -8.68 -2.28
C LEU A 124 -9.23 -8.02 -3.19
N PRO A 125 -9.55 -7.13 -4.13
CA PRO A 125 -8.53 -6.38 -4.87
C PRO A 125 -7.61 -5.55 -3.97
N TYR A 126 -8.17 -4.87 -2.98
CA TYR A 126 -7.38 -4.05 -2.06
C TYR A 126 -6.45 -4.90 -1.19
N LEU A 127 -6.94 -6.02 -0.67
CA LEU A 127 -6.13 -7.00 0.07
C LEU A 127 -4.92 -7.46 -0.78
N VAL A 128 -5.15 -7.83 -2.04
CA VAL A 128 -4.07 -8.26 -2.95
C VAL A 128 -3.05 -7.15 -3.19
N LEU A 129 -3.49 -5.92 -3.43
CA LEU A 129 -2.59 -4.77 -3.58
C LEU A 129 -1.76 -4.54 -2.31
N SER A 130 -2.35 -4.65 -1.13
CA SER A 130 -1.68 -4.43 0.15
C SER A 130 -0.56 -5.44 0.43
N THR A 131 -0.69 -6.66 -0.08
CA THR A 131 0.35 -7.71 0.05
C THR A 131 1.60 -7.42 -0.76
N THR A 132 1.50 -6.63 -1.82
CA THR A 132 2.54 -6.50 -2.86
C THR A 132 3.84 -5.92 -2.31
N GLY A 133 3.78 -4.85 -1.51
CA GLY A 133 4.96 -4.21 -0.93
C GLY A 133 5.86 -5.19 -0.17
N PRO A 134 5.40 -5.79 0.93
CA PRO A 134 6.21 -6.72 1.72
C PRO A 134 6.57 -8.00 0.96
N LEU A 135 5.68 -8.51 0.10
CA LEU A 135 5.93 -9.73 -0.66
C LEU A 135 7.04 -9.55 -1.71
N MET A 136 6.99 -8.45 -2.49
CA MET A 136 8.01 -8.14 -3.49
C MET A 136 9.38 -7.92 -2.85
N GLN A 137 9.44 -7.27 -1.71
CA GLN A 137 10.67 -7.07 -0.96
C GLN A 137 11.28 -8.39 -0.50
N ALA A 138 10.46 -9.28 0.07
CA ALA A 138 10.91 -10.58 0.53
C ALA A 138 11.37 -11.47 -0.64
N TRP A 139 10.67 -11.44 -1.77
CA TRP A 139 11.06 -12.19 -2.96
C TRP A 139 12.32 -11.62 -3.60
N TYR A 140 12.45 -10.29 -3.65
CA TYR A 140 13.64 -9.63 -4.15
C TYR A 140 14.88 -9.97 -3.30
N ALA A 141 14.78 -9.85 -1.99
CA ALA A 141 15.86 -10.18 -1.06
C ALA A 141 16.33 -11.65 -1.19
N ARG A 142 15.41 -12.59 -1.46
CA ARG A 142 15.76 -13.98 -1.72
C ARG A 142 16.42 -14.21 -3.08
N ALA A 143 15.93 -13.53 -4.11
CA ALA A 143 16.46 -13.69 -5.46
C ALA A 143 17.85 -13.08 -5.60
N PHE A 144 18.13 -11.98 -4.90
CA PHE A 144 19.33 -11.15 -5.01
C PHE A 144 19.99 -10.96 -3.64
N ALA A 145 20.55 -12.06 -3.10
CA ALA A 145 21.11 -12.13 -1.76
C ALA A 145 21.93 -10.89 -1.37
N GLY A 146 21.48 -10.17 -0.33
CA GLY A 146 22.19 -9.05 0.30
C GLY A 146 21.89 -7.66 -0.25
N VAL A 147 21.07 -7.50 -1.28
CA VAL A 147 20.67 -6.18 -1.78
C VAL A 147 19.35 -5.77 -1.14
N MET A 148 19.37 -4.79 -0.23
CA MET A 148 18.14 -4.23 0.33
C MET A 148 17.44 -3.34 -0.68
N PRO A 149 16.15 -3.58 -0.97
CA PRO A 149 15.43 -2.87 -2.03
C PRO A 149 14.89 -1.50 -1.57
N TYR A 150 15.71 -0.67 -0.90
CA TYR A 150 15.29 0.66 -0.43
C TYR A 150 14.69 1.52 -1.53
N ARG A 151 15.19 1.41 -2.76
CA ARG A 151 14.64 2.12 -3.92
C ARG A 151 13.23 1.69 -4.28
N LEU A 152 12.82 0.45 -3.97
CA LEU A 152 11.44 0.02 -4.17
C LEU A 152 10.50 0.67 -3.16
N TYR A 153 10.96 1.00 -1.95
CA TYR A 153 10.20 1.79 -0.99
C TYR A 153 9.98 3.22 -1.47
N ALA A 154 11.04 3.90 -1.92
CA ALA A 154 10.93 5.24 -2.47
C ALA A 154 9.98 5.26 -3.68
N LEU A 155 10.08 4.27 -4.58
CA LEU A 155 9.23 4.14 -5.74
C LEU A 155 7.76 3.88 -5.36
N SER A 156 7.50 3.04 -4.36
CA SER A 156 6.15 2.80 -3.84
C SER A 156 5.52 4.09 -3.30
N ASN A 157 6.25 4.83 -2.47
CA ASN A 157 5.75 6.10 -1.93
C ASN A 157 5.55 7.16 -3.02
N LEU A 158 6.43 7.22 -4.02
CA LEU A 158 6.26 8.09 -5.19
C LEU A 158 4.98 7.74 -5.96
N ALA A 159 4.74 6.46 -6.24
CA ALA A 159 3.54 6.00 -6.92
C ALA A 159 2.27 6.35 -6.12
N SER A 160 2.29 6.17 -4.80
CA SER A 160 1.19 6.53 -3.90
C SER A 160 0.92 8.04 -3.91
N MET A 161 1.97 8.84 -3.85
CA MET A 161 1.86 10.31 -3.92
C MET A 161 1.29 10.77 -5.27
N LEU A 162 1.77 10.19 -6.38
CA LEU A 162 1.26 10.49 -7.71
C LEU A 162 -0.23 10.09 -7.85
N ALA A 163 -0.63 8.95 -7.29
CA ALA A 163 -2.03 8.52 -7.28
C ALA A 163 -2.93 9.52 -6.55
N LEU A 164 -2.50 9.98 -5.37
CA LEU A 164 -3.25 10.94 -4.58
C LEU A 164 -3.39 12.30 -5.25
N ILE A 165 -2.29 12.82 -5.83
CA ILE A 165 -2.30 14.13 -6.49
C ILE A 165 -3.04 14.07 -7.82
N SER A 166 -2.88 12.99 -8.59
CA SER A 166 -3.54 12.84 -9.89
C SER A 166 -5.05 12.65 -9.78
N TYR A 167 -5.54 12.12 -8.68
CA TYR A 167 -6.98 11.87 -8.54
C TYR A 167 -7.80 13.16 -8.64
N PRO A 168 -7.63 14.18 -7.79
CA PRO A 168 -8.41 15.42 -7.86
C PRO A 168 -8.11 16.29 -9.08
N VAL A 169 -6.93 16.13 -9.70
CA VAL A 169 -6.49 17.00 -10.82
C VAL A 169 -6.79 16.40 -12.18
N LEU A 170 -6.61 15.09 -12.34
CA LEU A 170 -6.69 14.40 -13.63
C LEU A 170 -7.85 13.40 -13.73
N VAL A 171 -8.20 12.73 -12.63
CA VAL A 171 -9.18 11.64 -12.69
C VAL A 171 -10.59 12.17 -12.42
N GLU A 172 -10.77 12.84 -11.31
CA GLU A 172 -12.07 13.33 -10.87
C GLU A 172 -12.72 14.33 -11.82
N PRO A 173 -12.02 15.34 -12.39
CA PRO A 173 -12.63 16.33 -13.27
C PRO A 173 -13.01 15.79 -14.65
N PHE A 174 -12.27 14.76 -15.15
CA PHE A 174 -12.41 14.32 -16.54
C PHE A 174 -13.17 13.02 -16.70
N LEU A 175 -13.35 12.24 -15.63
CA LEU A 175 -13.97 10.91 -15.71
C LEU A 175 -15.21 10.83 -14.80
N ALA A 176 -16.32 10.40 -15.38
CA ALA A 176 -17.48 9.98 -14.59
C ALA A 176 -17.12 8.77 -13.71
N VAL A 177 -17.81 8.58 -12.58
CA VAL A 177 -17.52 7.51 -11.60
C VAL A 177 -17.43 6.13 -12.25
N GLN A 178 -18.35 5.81 -13.18
CA GLN A 178 -18.30 4.56 -13.94
C GLN A 178 -17.04 4.42 -14.79
N GLY A 179 -16.61 5.49 -15.45
CA GLY A 179 -15.36 5.53 -16.23
C GLY A 179 -14.13 5.32 -15.36
N GLN A 180 -14.12 5.91 -14.15
CA GLN A 180 -13.06 5.72 -13.17
C GLN A 180 -12.96 4.24 -12.75
N ALA A 181 -14.11 3.58 -12.48
CA ALA A 181 -14.17 2.17 -12.13
C ALA A 181 -13.58 1.26 -13.22
N TRP A 182 -13.94 1.49 -14.47
CA TRP A 182 -13.39 0.73 -15.60
C TRP A 182 -11.89 0.99 -15.82
N MET A 183 -11.46 2.25 -15.76
CA MET A 183 -10.05 2.61 -15.88
C MET A 183 -9.21 1.94 -14.79
N TRP A 184 -9.67 2.01 -13.54
CA TRP A 184 -8.99 1.38 -12.41
C TRP A 184 -8.95 -0.15 -12.56
N SER A 185 -10.06 -0.77 -12.97
CA SER A 185 -10.14 -2.22 -13.18
C SER A 185 -9.22 -2.69 -14.30
N ALA A 186 -9.07 -1.92 -15.37
CA ALA A 186 -8.09 -2.20 -16.42
C ALA A 186 -6.65 -2.10 -15.92
N GLY A 187 -6.35 -1.06 -15.12
CA GLY A 187 -5.05 -0.91 -14.45
C GLY A 187 -4.77 -2.06 -13.48
N TYR A 188 -5.79 -2.53 -12.76
CA TYR A 188 -5.69 -3.68 -11.86
C TYR A 188 -5.41 -4.98 -12.63
N ALA A 189 -6.06 -5.22 -13.76
CA ALA A 189 -5.76 -6.37 -14.61
C ALA A 189 -4.30 -6.34 -15.11
N LEU A 190 -3.79 -5.16 -15.49
CA LEU A 190 -2.39 -4.98 -15.85
C LEU A 190 -1.45 -5.28 -14.66
N PHE A 191 -1.82 -4.84 -13.46
CA PHE A 191 -1.10 -5.19 -12.23
C PHE A 191 -1.07 -6.70 -12.00
N VAL A 192 -2.20 -7.41 -12.17
CA VAL A 192 -2.26 -8.87 -12.02
C VAL A 192 -1.33 -9.57 -13.00
N ILE A 193 -1.25 -9.09 -14.24
CA ILE A 193 -0.29 -9.62 -15.25
C ILE A 193 1.15 -9.39 -14.79
N ALA A 194 1.50 -8.18 -14.37
CA ALA A 194 2.84 -7.84 -13.91
C ALA A 194 3.23 -8.62 -12.64
N GLY A 195 2.32 -8.70 -11.66
CA GLY A 195 2.48 -9.46 -10.42
C GLY A 195 2.64 -10.95 -10.66
N GLY A 196 1.80 -11.53 -11.52
CA GLY A 196 1.87 -12.91 -11.95
C GLY A 196 3.20 -13.22 -12.67
N ALA A 197 3.65 -12.33 -13.56
CA ALA A 197 4.94 -12.46 -14.22
C ALA A 197 6.11 -12.39 -13.24
N THR A 198 6.03 -11.50 -12.24
CA THR A 198 7.03 -11.40 -11.16
C THR A 198 7.06 -12.65 -10.30
N ALA A 199 5.89 -13.15 -9.90
CA ALA A 199 5.75 -14.41 -9.15
C ALA A 199 6.32 -15.59 -9.92
N TRP A 200 5.97 -15.72 -11.19
CA TRP A 200 6.47 -16.79 -12.07
C TRP A 200 7.99 -16.76 -12.25
N ARG A 201 8.56 -15.57 -12.44
CA ARG A 201 10.02 -15.41 -12.52
C ARG A 201 10.70 -15.77 -11.22
N THR A 202 10.18 -15.32 -10.09
CA THR A 202 10.68 -15.66 -8.76
C THR A 202 10.65 -17.19 -8.54
N TRP A 203 9.56 -17.84 -8.94
CA TRP A 203 9.44 -19.30 -8.87
C TRP A 203 10.53 -20.03 -9.67
N ARG A 204 10.92 -19.52 -10.84
CA ARG A 204 12.01 -20.09 -11.66
C ARG A 204 13.39 -19.85 -11.07
N LEU A 205 13.62 -18.72 -10.40
CA LEU A 205 14.92 -18.35 -9.83
C LEU A 205 15.25 -19.07 -8.53
N VAL A 206 14.24 -19.46 -7.77
CA VAL A 206 14.42 -20.16 -6.49
C VAL A 206 14.66 -21.65 -6.75
N SER A 207 15.94 -22.03 -6.92
CA SER A 207 16.32 -23.45 -6.90
C SER A 207 16.22 -24.00 -5.47
N PRO A 208 15.91 -25.32 -5.30
CA PRO A 208 15.85 -25.96 -3.98
C PRO A 208 17.15 -25.84 -3.18
N GLU A 209 18.29 -25.85 -3.87
CA GLU A 209 19.62 -25.70 -3.25
C GLU A 209 19.84 -24.25 -2.72
N ARG A 210 19.43 -23.25 -3.48
CA ARG A 210 19.51 -21.84 -3.05
C ARG A 210 18.59 -21.54 -1.86
N ALA A 211 17.40 -22.13 -1.84
CA ALA A 211 16.50 -22.03 -0.70
C ALA A 211 17.12 -22.60 0.59
N LYS A 212 17.86 -23.70 0.49
CA LYS A 212 18.60 -24.28 1.62
C LYS A 212 19.78 -23.40 2.06
N THR A 213 20.51 -22.80 1.14
CA THR A 213 21.67 -21.93 1.46
C THR A 213 21.24 -20.64 2.13
N VAL A 214 20.13 -20.03 1.70
CA VAL A 214 19.57 -18.83 2.34
C VAL A 214 18.96 -19.16 3.72
N ALA A 215 18.36 -20.33 3.88
CA ALA A 215 17.86 -20.80 5.18
C ALA A 215 19.00 -21.24 6.14
N ALA A 216 20.15 -21.62 5.62
CA ALA A 216 21.33 -22.03 6.38
C ALA A 216 22.32 -20.88 6.63
N ALA A 217 22.12 -19.71 6.06
CA ALA A 217 22.91 -18.53 6.44
C ALA A 217 22.65 -18.24 7.93
N PRO A 218 23.72 -18.18 8.77
CA PRO A 218 23.54 -17.92 10.18
C PRO A 218 22.84 -16.56 10.31
N ALA A 219 21.61 -16.59 10.78
CA ALA A 219 20.91 -15.40 11.23
C ALA A 219 21.56 -14.97 12.55
N ASP A 220 22.72 -14.34 12.46
CA ASP A 220 23.41 -13.74 13.60
C ASP A 220 22.71 -12.43 14.05
N VAL A 221 21.49 -12.22 13.51
CA VAL A 221 20.63 -11.11 13.93
C VAL A 221 19.75 -11.64 15.05
N PRO A 222 19.94 -11.15 16.29
CA PRO A 222 19.11 -11.56 17.42
C PRO A 222 17.65 -11.24 17.09
N ARG A 223 16.75 -12.16 17.44
CA ARG A 223 15.29 -11.91 17.29
C ARG A 223 14.92 -10.64 18.06
N PRO A 224 14.08 -9.76 17.49
CA PRO A 224 13.65 -8.56 18.19
C PRO A 224 12.99 -8.94 19.51
N THR A 225 13.31 -8.20 20.55
CA THR A 225 12.66 -8.37 21.85
C THR A 225 11.25 -7.76 21.81
N TRP A 226 10.39 -8.14 22.76
CA TRP A 226 9.06 -7.53 22.88
C TRP A 226 9.14 -5.99 23.06
N ARG A 227 10.22 -5.50 23.69
CA ARG A 227 10.48 -4.06 23.86
C ARG A 227 10.77 -3.37 22.54
N ASP A 228 11.55 -4.01 21.68
CA ASP A 228 11.82 -3.50 20.33
C ASP A 228 10.53 -3.42 19.50
N CYS A 229 9.71 -4.46 19.58
CA CYS A 229 8.42 -4.50 18.89
C CYS A 229 7.48 -3.39 19.39
N LEU A 230 7.41 -3.17 20.72
CA LEU A 230 6.61 -2.07 21.30
C LEU A 230 7.15 -0.70 20.91
N LEU A 231 8.46 -0.52 20.91
CA LEU A 231 9.08 0.73 20.47
C LEU A 231 8.74 1.03 18.99
N TRP A 232 8.89 0.05 18.12
CA TRP A 232 8.57 0.22 16.69
C TRP A 232 7.08 0.49 16.47
N ALA A 233 6.22 -0.24 17.17
CA ALA A 233 4.77 0.00 17.12
C ALA A 233 4.41 1.40 17.65
N GLY A 234 5.02 1.83 18.76
CA GLY A 234 4.81 3.15 19.35
C GLY A 234 5.26 4.29 18.41
N LEU A 235 6.42 4.14 17.76
CA LEU A 235 6.90 5.12 16.78
C LEU A 235 5.97 5.21 15.56
N ALA A 236 5.53 4.07 15.02
CA ALA A 236 4.59 4.04 13.91
C ALA A 236 3.23 4.63 14.29
N MET A 237 2.73 4.31 15.50
CA MET A 237 1.49 4.86 16.03
C MET A 237 1.57 6.39 16.20
N THR A 238 2.69 6.91 16.72
CA THR A 238 2.90 8.35 16.89
C THR A 238 2.84 9.07 15.55
N ALA A 239 3.56 8.57 14.52
CA ALA A 239 3.55 9.17 13.19
C ALA A 239 2.14 9.16 12.57
N SER A 240 1.41 8.05 12.67
CA SER A 240 0.05 7.93 12.15
C SER A 240 -0.94 8.84 12.90
N THR A 241 -0.82 8.93 14.24
CA THR A 241 -1.67 9.79 15.06
C THR A 241 -1.45 11.27 14.73
N LEU A 242 -0.19 11.70 14.59
CA LEU A 242 0.14 13.07 14.19
C LEU A 242 -0.41 13.41 12.81
N LEU A 243 -0.29 12.50 11.84
CA LEU A 243 -0.86 12.70 10.50
C LEU A 243 -2.38 12.88 10.56
N LEU A 244 -3.08 12.02 11.31
CA LEU A 244 -4.53 12.12 11.47
C LEU A 244 -4.95 13.40 12.22
N ALA A 245 -4.23 13.77 13.27
CA ALA A 245 -4.49 14.99 14.03
C ALA A 245 -4.30 16.24 13.17
N MET A 246 -3.20 16.33 12.42
CA MET A 246 -2.94 17.43 11.47
C MET A 246 -3.99 17.49 10.38
N THR A 247 -4.33 16.35 9.79
CA THR A 247 -5.37 16.29 8.77
C THR A 247 -6.71 16.79 9.31
N ARG A 248 -7.07 16.35 10.53
CA ARG A 248 -8.30 16.80 11.18
C ARG A 248 -8.29 18.29 11.47
N HIS A 249 -7.20 18.84 12.00
CA HIS A 249 -7.05 20.26 12.29
C HIS A 249 -7.22 21.10 11.01
N LEU A 250 -6.55 20.74 9.92
CA LEU A 250 -6.66 21.43 8.64
C LEU A 250 -8.05 21.35 7.98
N THR A 251 -8.83 20.31 8.30
CA THR A 251 -10.16 20.10 7.69
C THR A 251 -11.32 20.48 8.62
N GLN A 252 -11.04 20.94 9.83
CA GLN A 252 -12.05 21.17 10.86
C GLN A 252 -12.97 22.34 10.51
N ASP A 253 -12.42 23.42 9.95
CA ASP A 253 -13.11 24.67 9.67
C ASP A 253 -13.44 24.88 8.18
N VAL A 254 -13.06 23.91 7.35
CA VAL A 254 -13.27 23.96 5.89
C VAL A 254 -14.17 22.81 5.49
N ALA A 255 -15.09 23.06 4.56
CA ALA A 255 -15.92 21.98 4.00
C ALA A 255 -15.03 20.79 3.59
N PRO A 256 -15.48 19.54 3.76
CA PRO A 256 -14.69 18.34 3.49
C PRO A 256 -14.37 18.22 1.99
N VAL A 257 -13.41 19.02 1.56
CA VAL A 257 -12.88 18.97 0.19
C VAL A 257 -11.80 17.89 0.18
N PRO A 258 -11.90 16.86 -0.65
CA PRO A 258 -10.93 15.77 -0.72
C PRO A 258 -9.48 16.22 -0.85
N PHE A 259 -9.25 17.39 -1.46
CA PHE A 259 -7.91 17.95 -1.66
C PHE A 259 -7.19 18.33 -0.34
N LEU A 260 -7.92 18.76 0.69
CA LEU A 260 -7.30 19.22 1.93
C LEU A 260 -6.64 18.08 2.74
N TRP A 261 -7.16 16.88 2.69
CA TRP A 261 -6.52 15.73 3.36
C TRP A 261 -5.47 15.03 2.49
N VAL A 262 -5.54 15.20 1.18
CA VAL A 262 -4.48 14.73 0.26
C VAL A 262 -3.15 15.42 0.55
N LEU A 263 -3.16 16.71 0.88
CA LEU A 263 -1.95 17.50 1.09
C LEU A 263 -1.08 16.99 2.27
N PRO A 264 -1.61 16.81 3.50
CA PRO A 264 -0.82 16.25 4.61
C PRO A 264 -0.27 14.86 4.30
N LEU A 265 -1.08 14.01 3.67
CA LEU A 265 -0.66 12.66 3.30
C LEU A 265 0.41 12.68 2.20
N ALA A 266 0.31 13.56 1.22
CA ALA A 266 1.32 13.72 0.18
C ALA A 266 2.66 14.21 0.76
N LEU A 267 2.64 15.16 1.71
CA LEU A 267 3.84 15.62 2.43
C LEU A 267 4.45 14.50 3.27
N TYR A 268 3.61 13.70 3.93
CA TYR A 268 4.07 12.52 4.67
C TYR A 268 4.76 11.51 3.75
N LEU A 269 4.18 11.17 2.60
CA LEU A 269 4.79 10.29 1.61
C LEU A 269 6.09 10.88 1.04
N LEU A 270 6.13 12.19 0.80
CA LEU A 270 7.33 12.87 0.35
C LEU A 270 8.48 12.74 1.35
N SER A 271 8.19 12.81 2.65
CA SER A 271 9.21 12.60 3.69
C SER A 271 9.82 11.19 3.61
N PHE A 272 9.02 10.16 3.34
CA PHE A 272 9.53 8.80 3.11
C PHE A 272 10.37 8.70 1.83
N ILE A 273 9.91 9.31 0.73
CA ILE A 273 10.69 9.33 -0.52
C ILE A 273 12.08 9.89 -0.26
N LEU A 274 12.15 11.06 0.40
CA LEU A 274 13.43 11.71 0.70
C LEU A 274 14.32 10.86 1.64
N CYS A 275 13.73 10.28 2.68
CA CYS A 275 14.50 9.47 3.64
C CYS A 275 15.03 8.16 3.05
N PHE A 276 14.27 7.50 2.16
CA PHE A 276 14.64 6.20 1.60
C PHE A 276 15.43 6.28 0.28
N ASP A 277 15.39 7.43 -0.44
CA ASP A 277 16.16 7.59 -1.68
C ASP A 277 17.66 7.75 -1.38
N ALA A 278 18.01 8.67 -0.50
CA ALA A 278 19.41 8.88 -0.14
C ALA A 278 19.59 9.46 1.28
N PRO A 279 20.57 8.95 2.06
CA PRO A 279 20.85 9.44 3.42
C PRO A 279 21.17 10.95 3.50
N ARG A 280 21.63 11.54 2.40
CA ARG A 280 21.98 12.97 2.30
C ARG A 280 20.80 13.93 2.48
N TYR A 281 19.57 13.45 2.23
CA TYR A 281 18.37 14.29 2.35
C TYR A 281 17.88 14.39 3.80
N TYR A 282 18.26 13.45 4.67
CA TYR A 282 17.91 13.51 6.08
C TYR A 282 19.01 14.13 6.92
N VAL A 283 18.94 15.44 7.13
CA VAL A 283 19.87 16.19 7.99
C VAL A 283 19.23 16.34 9.37
N ARG A 284 19.49 15.36 10.27
CA ARG A 284 18.87 15.26 11.61
C ARG A 284 18.90 16.57 12.41
N PRO A 285 20.02 17.34 12.50
CA PRO A 285 20.04 18.60 13.25
C PRO A 285 19.05 19.64 12.71
N LEU A 286 18.89 19.72 11.38
CA LEU A 286 17.95 20.63 10.73
C LEU A 286 16.50 20.32 11.11
N PHE A 287 16.12 19.05 11.01
CA PHE A 287 14.77 18.61 11.35
C PHE A 287 14.46 18.78 12.84
N LEU A 288 15.43 18.49 13.73
CA LEU A 288 15.26 18.71 15.16
C LEU A 288 15.14 20.20 15.52
N ALA A 289 15.86 21.08 14.84
CA ALA A 289 15.75 22.53 15.04
C ALA A 289 14.42 23.09 14.50
N ALA A 290 13.90 22.53 13.39
CA ALA A 290 12.63 22.96 12.80
C ALA A 290 11.40 22.49 13.61
N LEU A 291 11.51 21.39 14.36
CA LEU A 291 10.40 20.78 15.08
C LEU A 291 9.69 21.74 16.07
N PRO A 292 10.37 22.50 16.96
CA PRO A 292 9.73 23.45 17.84
C PRO A 292 8.94 24.52 17.08
N PHE A 293 9.50 25.05 15.97
CA PHE A 293 8.80 26.05 15.16
C PHE A 293 7.54 25.51 14.50
N ALA A 294 7.56 24.23 14.08
CA ALA A 294 6.36 23.58 13.56
C ALA A 294 5.26 23.46 14.62
N PHE A 295 5.60 23.16 15.87
CA PHE A 295 4.62 23.11 16.97
C PHE A 295 4.07 24.49 17.33
N PHE A 296 4.91 25.52 17.42
CA PHE A 296 4.46 26.88 17.70
C PHE A 296 3.65 27.54 16.58
N GLY A 297 3.77 27.06 15.35
CA GLY A 297 2.99 27.57 14.22
C GLY A 297 1.62 26.86 14.04
N MET A 298 1.27 25.96 14.95
CA MET A 298 -0.02 25.24 14.96
C MET A 298 -1.08 25.89 15.88
N ASP A 299 -0.67 26.86 16.71
CA ASP A 299 -1.55 27.69 17.55
C ASP A 299 -2.02 28.93 16.78
#